data_6342f4e59c57f82eebba35c255a5058a
#
_entry.id   6342f4e59c57f82eebba35c255a5058a
#
_cell.length_a   1.000
_cell.length_b   1.000
_cell.length_c   1.000
_cell.angle_alpha   90.00
_cell.angle_beta   90.00
_cell.angle_gamma   90.00
#
_symmetry.space_group_name_H-M   'P 1'
#
loop_
_entity.id
_entity.type
_entity.pdbx_description
1 polymer ?
#
loop_
_entity_poly.entity_id
_entity_poly.type
_entity_poly.pdbx_seq_one_letter_code
_entity_poly.pdbx_strand_id
1 'polypeptide(L)'
;LLSHTSSIRDGSAYSIPPEDNIEQFFLPSGKYFLGGEHFANSEDGMNRAPGVFFAYTNLNYGVIGTIFERLSGERFDVFMKKHVLEPMGLGASFNVGDFTADQLHDLSPIYQSKNGNRWDASQPWQAQIDDYHDEVQPRDQVLITNPDLGGTNVMADLHDYHIGYNGTLFSPQGGLRINMEELKVLAELFLTDGCIGGKRFLSKESIDAMFTPYWTYSESTNNGDTYDGLMTCYGLGIQVFTSGKRDRFLRHRNVVMSGHFGEAYGLLA
;
A
#
# COMPACT_ATOMS: atom_id res chain seq x y z
N LEU A 1 4.39 -11.81 3.49
CA LEU A 1 4.25 -10.46 2.90
C LEU A 1 2.94 -9.81 3.36
N LEU A 2 1.77 -10.34 3.01
CA LEU A 2 0.47 -9.75 3.33
C LEU A 2 0.19 -9.54 4.83
N SER A 3 0.83 -10.31 5.71
CA SER A 3 0.72 -10.16 7.16
C SER A 3 1.80 -9.26 7.78
N HIS A 4 2.64 -8.62 6.98
CA HIS A 4 3.78 -7.80 7.41
C HIS A 4 4.77 -8.51 8.36
N THR A 5 4.89 -9.83 8.21
CA THR A 5 5.86 -10.65 8.98
C THR A 5 6.95 -11.25 8.07
N SER A 6 7.31 -10.56 7.00
CA SER A 6 8.26 -11.05 5.99
C SER A 6 9.74 -10.87 6.36
N SER A 7 10.05 -10.14 7.42
CA SER A 7 11.38 -9.57 7.73
C SER A 7 11.87 -8.49 6.77
N ILE A 8 11.05 -8.09 5.80
CA ILE A 8 11.29 -6.90 4.97
C ILE A 8 10.78 -5.69 5.74
N ARG A 9 11.46 -4.57 5.58
CA ARG A 9 11.02 -3.26 6.09
C ARG A 9 11.23 -2.18 5.03
N ASP A 10 10.52 -1.09 5.17
CA ASP A 10 10.84 0.12 4.44
C ASP A 10 12.19 0.65 4.93
N GLY A 11 13.08 0.95 3.99
CA GLY A 11 14.33 1.65 4.23
C GLY A 11 14.18 3.12 3.87
N SER A 12 15.22 3.69 3.28
CA SER A 12 15.19 5.07 2.78
C SER A 12 14.27 5.26 1.57
N ALA A 13 13.93 4.18 0.86
CA ALA A 13 12.99 4.16 -0.27
C ALA A 13 12.25 2.82 -0.35
N TYR A 14 11.07 2.83 -0.96
CA TYR A 14 10.29 1.63 -1.30
C TYR A 14 9.68 1.70 -2.71
N SER A 15 10.03 2.72 -3.47
CA SER A 15 9.69 2.90 -4.89
C SER A 15 10.97 3.23 -5.65
N ILE A 16 11.12 2.71 -6.86
CA ILE A 16 12.28 2.88 -7.72
C ILE A 16 11.86 3.17 -9.16
N PRO A 17 12.75 3.77 -9.99
CA PRO A 17 12.48 4.03 -11.39
C PRO A 17 12.08 2.80 -12.21
N PRO A 18 11.33 2.98 -13.33
CA PRO A 18 10.83 1.87 -14.16
C PRO A 18 11.89 0.95 -14.73
N GLU A 19 13.07 1.47 -15.02
CA GLU A 19 14.22 0.74 -15.56
C GLU A 19 14.91 -0.16 -14.53
N ASP A 20 14.68 0.09 -13.24
CA ASP A 20 15.31 -0.66 -12.17
C ASP A 20 14.49 -1.89 -11.76
N ASN A 21 15.19 -2.96 -11.35
CA ASN A 21 14.59 -4.18 -10.87
C ASN A 21 14.47 -4.16 -9.34
N ILE A 22 13.34 -4.59 -8.78
CA ILE A 22 13.09 -4.68 -7.33
C ILE A 22 14.15 -5.52 -6.59
N GLU A 23 14.83 -6.44 -7.28
CA GLU A 23 15.92 -7.24 -6.72
C GLU A 23 17.08 -6.37 -6.21
N GLN A 24 17.22 -5.15 -6.70
CA GLN A 24 18.26 -4.21 -6.27
C GLN A 24 18.11 -3.75 -4.81
N PHE A 25 16.94 -3.92 -4.20
CA PHE A 25 16.77 -3.74 -2.76
C PHE A 25 17.40 -4.88 -1.93
N PHE A 26 17.48 -6.08 -2.49
CA PHE A 26 17.75 -7.31 -1.74
C PHE A 26 19.10 -7.93 -2.01
N LEU A 27 19.70 -7.67 -3.17
CA LEU A 27 21.03 -8.21 -3.52
C LEU A 27 22.13 -7.33 -2.93
N PRO A 28 23.19 -7.90 -2.30
CA PRO A 28 24.29 -7.13 -1.75
C PRO A 28 24.99 -6.19 -2.76
N SER A 29 24.94 -6.51 -4.05
CA SER A 29 25.44 -5.68 -5.15
C SER A 29 24.42 -4.69 -5.70
N GLY A 30 23.20 -4.70 -5.17
CA GLY A 30 22.09 -3.87 -5.66
C GLY A 30 22.25 -2.40 -5.29
N LYS A 31 21.82 -1.53 -6.18
CA LYS A 31 21.88 -0.06 -6.05
C LYS A 31 21.20 0.45 -4.77
N TYR A 32 20.10 -0.20 -4.38
CA TYR A 32 19.27 0.20 -3.23
C TYR A 32 19.46 -0.72 -2.01
N PHE A 33 20.48 -1.57 -2.00
CA PHE A 33 20.75 -2.48 -0.88
C PHE A 33 21.15 -1.75 0.40
N LEU A 34 21.97 -0.69 0.28
CA LEU A 34 22.38 0.25 1.33
C LEU A 34 22.74 -0.45 2.65
N GLY A 35 23.59 -1.49 2.57
CA GLY A 35 23.98 -2.27 3.75
C GLY A 35 22.90 -3.20 4.30
N GLY A 36 21.82 -3.44 3.55
CA GLY A 36 20.73 -4.32 3.96
C GLY A 36 19.65 -3.62 4.78
N GLU A 37 19.47 -2.31 4.62
CA GLU A 37 18.48 -1.52 5.37
C GLU A 37 17.04 -2.02 5.23
N HIS A 38 16.74 -2.71 4.12
CA HIS A 38 15.42 -3.31 3.85
C HIS A 38 15.18 -4.65 4.55
N PHE A 39 16.14 -5.12 5.35
CA PHE A 39 15.96 -6.30 6.18
C PHE A 39 15.83 -5.94 7.65
N ALA A 40 14.89 -6.57 8.32
CA ALA A 40 14.81 -6.50 9.77
C ALA A 40 16.06 -7.14 10.38
N ASN A 41 16.86 -6.36 11.09
CA ASN A 41 18.03 -6.87 11.81
C ASN A 41 17.63 -7.31 13.23
N SER A 42 18.49 -8.07 13.87
CA SER A 42 18.35 -8.56 15.25
C SER A 42 19.48 -8.06 16.15
N GLU A 43 20.05 -6.90 15.86
CA GLU A 43 21.14 -6.30 16.66
C GLU A 43 20.74 -6.02 18.11
N ASP A 44 19.44 -5.77 18.34
CA ASP A 44 18.85 -5.60 19.67
C ASP A 44 18.50 -6.93 20.37
N GLY A 45 18.86 -8.07 19.78
CA GLY A 45 18.57 -9.41 20.30
C GLY A 45 17.16 -9.91 20.06
N MET A 46 16.30 -9.16 19.36
CA MET A 46 14.96 -9.60 19.01
C MET A 46 14.98 -10.59 17.85
N ASN A 47 14.14 -11.62 17.91
CA ASN A 47 13.95 -12.53 16.78
C ASN A 47 13.05 -11.89 15.73
N ARG A 48 13.63 -11.50 14.60
CA ARG A 48 12.93 -10.91 13.44
C ARG A 48 12.90 -11.82 12.23
N ALA A 49 13.00 -13.13 12.45
CA ALA A 49 12.86 -14.10 11.36
C ALA A 49 11.48 -14.00 10.69
N PRO A 50 11.37 -14.38 9.40
CA PRO A 50 10.08 -14.41 8.71
C PRO A 50 9.01 -15.19 9.49
N GLY A 51 7.82 -14.64 9.56
CA GLY A 51 6.68 -15.20 10.31
C GLY A 51 6.66 -14.89 11.80
N VAL A 52 7.70 -14.27 12.37
CA VAL A 52 7.82 -14.07 13.82
C VAL A 52 7.56 -12.62 14.24
N PHE A 53 8.12 -11.65 13.53
CA PHE A 53 8.08 -10.26 13.91
C PHE A 53 7.27 -9.43 12.91
N PHE A 54 6.32 -8.65 13.41
CA PHE A 54 5.54 -7.72 12.59
C PHE A 54 6.28 -6.39 12.42
N ALA A 55 6.45 -5.97 11.17
CA ALA A 55 6.87 -4.63 10.80
C ALA A 55 6.05 -4.20 9.58
N TYR A 56 5.19 -3.21 9.76
CA TYR A 56 4.41 -2.66 8.64
C TYR A 56 5.36 -2.16 7.55
N THR A 57 5.13 -2.54 6.30
CA THR A 57 6.11 -2.34 5.23
C THR A 57 5.41 -2.13 3.88
N ASN A 58 5.58 -0.96 3.29
CA ASN A 58 5.07 -0.64 1.96
C ASN A 58 5.76 -1.49 0.88
N LEU A 59 7.07 -1.70 0.99
CA LEU A 59 7.85 -2.51 0.05
C LEU A 59 7.31 -3.94 -0.10
N ASN A 60 6.65 -4.51 0.92
CA ASN A 60 5.99 -5.81 0.79
C ASN A 60 4.98 -5.83 -0.37
N TYR A 61 4.23 -4.75 -0.56
CA TYR A 61 3.26 -4.66 -1.65
C TYR A 61 3.93 -4.47 -3.01
N GLY A 62 5.06 -3.77 -3.07
CA GLY A 62 5.88 -3.72 -4.27
C GLY A 62 6.38 -5.10 -4.70
N VAL A 63 6.82 -5.92 -3.72
CA VAL A 63 7.19 -7.32 -3.96
C VAL A 63 5.99 -8.15 -4.43
N ILE A 64 4.83 -7.99 -3.78
CA ILE A 64 3.57 -8.66 -4.17
C ILE A 64 3.19 -8.27 -5.60
N GLY A 65 3.22 -6.97 -5.92
CA GLY A 65 2.96 -6.47 -7.28
C GLY A 65 3.89 -7.09 -8.32
N THR A 66 5.18 -7.19 -8.01
CA THR A 66 6.17 -7.83 -8.89
C THR A 66 5.89 -9.32 -9.11
N ILE A 67 5.58 -10.06 -8.03
CA ILE A 67 5.19 -11.49 -8.11
C ILE A 67 3.93 -11.64 -8.95
N PHE A 68 2.97 -10.75 -8.73
CA PHE A 68 1.69 -10.73 -9.44
C PHE A 68 1.89 -10.57 -10.95
N GLU A 69 2.71 -9.61 -11.36
CA GLU A 69 3.06 -9.39 -12.77
C GLU A 69 3.78 -10.60 -13.38
N ARG A 70 4.72 -11.21 -12.65
CA ARG A 70 5.43 -12.43 -13.10
C ARG A 70 4.48 -13.61 -13.32
N LEU A 71 3.45 -13.74 -12.51
CA LEU A 71 2.47 -14.83 -12.62
C LEU A 71 1.42 -14.58 -13.69
N SER A 72 0.95 -13.35 -13.82
CA SER A 72 -0.11 -12.98 -14.77
C SER A 72 0.40 -12.69 -16.18
N GLY A 73 1.65 -12.22 -16.30
CA GLY A 73 2.19 -11.68 -17.54
C GLY A 73 1.59 -10.34 -17.95
N GLU A 74 0.83 -9.70 -17.06
CA GLU A 74 0.22 -8.39 -17.27
C GLU A 74 0.78 -7.38 -16.26
N ARG A 75 0.91 -6.11 -16.66
CA ARG A 75 1.30 -5.02 -15.76
C ARG A 75 0.25 -4.84 -14.66
N PHE A 76 0.69 -4.54 -13.46
CA PHE A 76 -0.17 -4.52 -12.26
C PHE A 76 -1.44 -3.67 -12.42
N ASP A 77 -1.31 -2.42 -12.88
CA ASP A 77 -2.44 -1.51 -13.09
C ASP A 77 -3.46 -2.04 -14.12
N VAL A 78 -2.95 -2.61 -15.23
CA VAL A 78 -3.77 -3.20 -16.31
C VAL A 78 -4.54 -4.41 -15.78
N PHE A 79 -3.85 -5.30 -15.05
CA PHE A 79 -4.50 -6.47 -14.48
C PHE A 79 -5.59 -6.08 -13.47
N MET A 80 -5.26 -5.20 -12.53
CA MET A 80 -6.22 -4.76 -11.51
C MET A 80 -7.46 -4.14 -12.13
N LYS A 81 -7.28 -3.27 -13.12
CA LYS A 81 -8.41 -2.66 -13.82
C LYS A 81 -9.28 -3.71 -14.50
N LYS A 82 -8.69 -4.52 -15.36
CA LYS A 82 -9.39 -5.47 -16.24
C LYS A 82 -10.03 -6.65 -15.50
N HIS A 83 -9.34 -7.19 -14.49
CA HIS A 83 -9.73 -8.43 -13.84
C HIS A 83 -10.36 -8.26 -12.46
N VAL A 84 -10.20 -7.08 -11.84
CA VAL A 84 -10.70 -6.82 -10.49
C VAL A 84 -11.73 -5.69 -10.50
N LEU A 85 -11.31 -4.48 -10.89
CA LEU A 85 -12.14 -3.28 -10.70
C LEU A 85 -13.32 -3.22 -11.68
N GLU A 86 -13.10 -3.35 -12.98
CA GLU A 86 -14.16 -3.35 -13.99
C GLU A 86 -15.19 -4.47 -13.79
N PRO A 87 -14.82 -5.74 -13.49
CA PRO A 87 -15.80 -6.79 -13.20
C PRO A 87 -16.67 -6.51 -11.96
N MET A 88 -16.19 -5.67 -11.02
CA MET A 88 -16.95 -5.20 -9.86
C MET A 88 -17.79 -3.97 -10.16
N GLY A 89 -17.69 -3.41 -11.38
CA GLY A 89 -18.40 -2.19 -11.79
C GLY A 89 -17.76 -0.90 -11.26
N LEU A 90 -16.46 -0.93 -10.94
CA LEU A 90 -15.73 0.20 -10.38
C LEU A 90 -14.99 0.96 -11.49
N GLY A 91 -15.09 2.30 -11.50
CA GLY A 91 -14.30 3.21 -12.33
C GLY A 91 -12.94 3.56 -11.72
N ALA A 92 -12.64 3.05 -10.52
CA ALA A 92 -11.39 3.24 -9.83
C ALA A 92 -10.17 2.76 -10.64
N SER A 93 -8.99 3.34 -10.40
CA SER A 93 -7.74 2.89 -11.03
C SER A 93 -6.50 3.18 -10.21
N PHE A 94 -5.46 2.37 -10.43
CA PHE A 94 -4.10 2.63 -9.98
C PHE A 94 -3.32 3.54 -10.96
N ASN A 95 -3.82 3.71 -12.19
CA ASN A 95 -3.19 4.53 -13.21
C ASN A 95 -4.08 5.74 -13.53
N VAL A 96 -3.58 6.94 -13.28
CA VAL A 96 -4.30 8.19 -13.55
C VAL A 96 -4.59 8.42 -15.03
N GLY A 97 -3.80 7.83 -15.92
CA GLY A 97 -4.05 7.83 -17.36
C GLY A 97 -5.31 7.09 -17.80
N ASP A 98 -5.97 6.40 -16.88
CA ASP A 98 -7.28 5.77 -17.13
C ASP A 98 -8.46 6.74 -16.98
N PHE A 99 -8.24 7.91 -16.39
CA PHE A 99 -9.28 8.85 -16.07
C PHE A 99 -9.54 9.86 -17.21
N THR A 100 -10.80 10.21 -17.38
CA THR A 100 -11.22 11.32 -18.24
C THR A 100 -10.89 12.65 -17.57
N ALA A 101 -10.95 13.77 -18.31
CA ALA A 101 -10.77 15.10 -17.76
C ALA A 101 -11.75 15.40 -16.61
N ASP A 102 -13.02 15.00 -16.74
CA ASP A 102 -14.03 15.19 -15.69
C ASP A 102 -13.67 14.39 -14.41
N GLN A 103 -13.18 13.15 -14.55
CA GLN A 103 -12.73 12.35 -13.42
C GLN A 103 -11.47 12.94 -12.77
N LEU A 104 -10.56 13.50 -13.55
CA LEU A 104 -9.36 14.18 -13.02
C LEU A 104 -9.74 15.47 -12.28
N HIS A 105 -10.75 16.19 -12.77
CA HIS A 105 -11.30 17.36 -12.06
C HIS A 105 -11.85 16.99 -10.68
N ASP A 106 -12.46 15.82 -10.56
CA ASP A 106 -13.03 15.31 -9.30
C ASP A 106 -11.98 14.70 -8.36
N LEU A 107 -10.73 14.51 -8.81
CA LEU A 107 -9.65 14.07 -7.92
C LEU A 107 -9.36 15.16 -6.88
N SER A 108 -9.16 14.71 -5.64
CA SER A 108 -8.80 15.61 -4.55
C SER A 108 -7.27 15.64 -4.39
N PRO A 109 -6.57 16.68 -4.85
CA PRO A 109 -5.14 16.82 -4.62
C PRO A 109 -4.83 16.82 -3.13
N ILE A 110 -3.75 16.16 -2.75
CA ILE A 110 -3.27 16.16 -1.37
C ILE A 110 -2.20 17.23 -1.23
N TYR A 111 -2.40 18.13 -0.28
CA TYR A 111 -1.52 19.25 -0.02
C TYR A 111 -0.73 19.04 1.26
N GLN A 112 0.50 19.54 1.27
CA GLN A 112 1.34 19.59 2.46
C GLN A 112 1.97 20.97 2.60
N SER A 113 2.09 21.43 3.84
CA SER A 113 2.86 22.62 4.19
C SER A 113 4.08 22.17 4.96
N LYS A 114 5.29 22.48 4.46
CA LYS A 114 6.53 22.02 5.06
C LYS A 114 7.69 22.98 4.84
N ASN A 115 8.64 22.95 5.75
CA ASN A 115 9.93 23.61 5.66
C ASN A 115 11.02 22.52 5.58
N GLY A 116 11.58 22.32 4.39
CA GLY A 116 12.38 21.14 4.10
C GLY A 116 11.55 19.87 4.30
N ASN A 117 12.04 18.93 5.13
CA ASN A 117 11.35 17.66 5.41
C ASN A 117 10.46 17.73 6.68
N ARG A 118 10.26 18.90 7.26
CA ARG A 118 9.44 19.06 8.47
C ARG A 118 8.12 19.73 8.15
N TRP A 119 7.05 19.20 8.72
CA TRP A 119 5.75 19.86 8.74
C TRP A 119 5.86 21.25 9.35
N ASP A 120 5.35 22.26 8.65
CA ASP A 120 5.31 23.65 9.12
C ASP A 120 4.09 24.34 8.50
N ALA A 121 3.01 24.42 9.25
CA ALA A 121 1.74 25.03 8.80
C ALA A 121 1.84 26.53 8.48
N SER A 122 2.96 27.20 8.80
CA SER A 122 3.20 28.59 8.43
C SER A 122 3.70 28.77 7.00
N GLN A 123 4.12 27.68 6.36
CA GLN A 123 4.60 27.72 4.98
C GLN A 123 3.42 27.62 3.99
N PRO A 124 3.62 28.04 2.73
CA PRO A 124 2.62 27.81 1.69
C PRO A 124 2.26 26.35 1.52
N TRP A 125 0.98 26.08 1.33
CA TRP A 125 0.51 24.74 1.00
C TRP A 125 0.89 24.38 -0.44
N GLN A 126 1.50 23.24 -0.62
CA GLN A 126 1.97 22.73 -1.91
C GLN A 126 1.30 21.39 -2.19
N ALA A 127 0.78 21.24 -3.41
CA ALA A 127 0.28 19.96 -3.87
C ALA A 127 1.41 18.91 -3.86
N GLN A 128 1.12 17.73 -3.34
CA GLN A 128 2.07 16.62 -3.26
C GLN A 128 1.75 15.54 -4.28
N ILE A 129 0.48 15.30 -4.53
CA ILE A 129 0.01 14.25 -5.42
C ILE A 129 -1.35 14.64 -6.01
N ASP A 130 -1.64 14.13 -7.19
CA ASP A 130 -2.92 14.21 -7.90
C ASP A 130 -3.39 15.65 -8.25
N ASP A 131 -2.45 16.57 -8.45
CA ASP A 131 -2.69 17.92 -8.95
C ASP A 131 -2.34 17.98 -10.46
N TYR A 132 -3.27 17.53 -11.29
CA TYR A 132 -3.08 17.42 -12.74
C TYR A 132 -3.72 18.59 -13.51
N HIS A 133 -4.31 19.57 -12.82
CA HIS A 133 -4.97 20.73 -13.44
C HIS A 133 -5.97 20.35 -14.55
N ASP A 134 -6.72 19.25 -14.34
CA ASP A 134 -7.68 18.66 -15.29
C ASP A 134 -7.03 18.15 -16.61
N GLU A 135 -5.71 18.11 -16.70
CA GLU A 135 -5.02 17.62 -17.89
C GLU A 135 -4.99 16.08 -17.91
N VAL A 136 -5.54 15.50 -18.99
CA VAL A 136 -5.51 14.04 -19.20
C VAL A 136 -4.08 13.53 -19.24
N GLN A 137 -3.80 12.53 -18.41
CA GLN A 137 -2.46 11.97 -18.26
C GLN A 137 -2.24 10.79 -19.24
N PRO A 138 -1.03 10.63 -19.79
CA PRO A 138 -0.70 9.45 -20.59
C PRO A 138 -0.74 8.17 -19.76
N ARG A 139 -1.19 7.07 -20.37
CA ARG A 139 -1.22 5.73 -19.69
C ARG A 139 0.15 5.06 -19.63
N ASP A 140 1.12 5.55 -20.34
CA ASP A 140 2.50 5.09 -20.37
C ASP A 140 3.43 5.90 -19.47
N GLN A 141 2.86 6.69 -18.58
CA GLN A 141 3.59 7.42 -17.53
C GLN A 141 3.00 7.14 -16.16
N VAL A 142 3.85 7.25 -15.14
CA VAL A 142 3.45 7.08 -13.74
C VAL A 142 4.21 8.03 -12.83
N LEU A 143 3.52 8.60 -11.83
CA LEU A 143 4.17 9.40 -10.80
C LEU A 143 4.90 8.49 -9.81
N ILE A 144 6.18 8.67 -9.67
CA ILE A 144 7.01 7.94 -8.70
C ILE A 144 7.72 8.89 -7.74
N THR A 145 8.04 8.40 -6.56
CA THR A 145 9.03 9.03 -5.68
C THR A 145 10.39 8.48 -6.03
N ASN A 146 11.22 9.27 -6.69
CA ASN A 146 12.53 8.81 -7.18
C ASN A 146 13.60 8.98 -6.08
N PRO A 147 14.18 7.88 -5.55
CA PRO A 147 15.21 7.95 -4.52
C PRO A 147 16.52 8.55 -5.04
N ASP A 148 16.84 8.42 -6.31
CA ASP A 148 18.03 9.02 -6.94
C ASP A 148 17.95 10.54 -6.96
N LEU A 149 16.76 11.11 -6.89
CA LEU A 149 16.51 12.55 -6.82
C LEU A 149 16.12 13.01 -5.39
N GLY A 150 16.62 12.30 -4.39
CA GLY A 150 16.37 12.66 -2.99
C GLY A 150 14.91 12.51 -2.54
N GLY A 151 14.14 11.61 -3.18
CA GLY A 151 12.74 11.38 -2.87
C GLY A 151 11.79 12.42 -3.50
N THR A 152 12.20 13.07 -4.58
CA THR A 152 11.35 13.98 -5.34
C THR A 152 10.34 13.19 -6.19
N ASN A 153 9.09 13.64 -6.24
CA ASN A 153 8.08 13.09 -7.11
C ASN A 153 8.35 13.51 -8.57
N VAL A 154 8.40 12.54 -9.47
CA VAL A 154 8.63 12.75 -10.90
C VAL A 154 7.73 11.86 -11.73
N MET A 155 7.33 12.35 -12.92
CA MET A 155 6.67 11.50 -13.92
C MET A 155 7.72 10.64 -14.60
N ALA A 156 7.54 9.32 -14.54
CA ALA A 156 8.40 8.34 -15.17
C ALA A 156 7.71 7.73 -16.37
N ASP A 157 8.46 7.59 -17.49
CA ASP A 157 8.01 6.94 -18.72
C ASP A 157 8.09 5.41 -18.55
N LEU A 158 7.08 4.69 -19.04
CA LEU A 158 6.97 3.25 -18.97
C LEU A 158 7.36 2.53 -20.26
N HIS A 159 7.94 3.26 -21.24
CA HIS A 159 8.29 2.69 -22.54
C HIS A 159 9.22 1.47 -22.43
N ASP A 160 10.20 1.56 -21.53
CA ASP A 160 11.19 0.50 -21.30
C ASP A 160 10.86 -0.38 -20.07
N TYR A 161 9.62 -0.28 -19.55
CA TYR A 161 9.20 -1.07 -18.41
C TYR A 161 9.10 -2.57 -18.72
N HIS A 162 9.75 -3.39 -17.92
CA HIS A 162 9.68 -4.84 -18.04
C HIS A 162 8.72 -5.42 -16.99
N ILE A 163 7.63 -6.04 -17.47
CA ILE A 163 6.62 -6.70 -16.61
C ILE A 163 7.32 -7.71 -15.68
N GLY A 164 7.01 -7.63 -14.41
CA GLY A 164 7.59 -8.49 -13.38
C GLY A 164 8.97 -8.05 -12.87
N TYR A 165 9.43 -6.84 -13.21
CA TYR A 165 10.68 -6.28 -12.69
C TYR A 165 10.46 -5.37 -11.49
N ASN A 166 9.44 -4.53 -11.53
CA ASN A 166 9.26 -3.48 -10.53
C ASN A 166 7.78 -3.18 -10.23
N GLY A 167 7.14 -4.01 -9.45
CA GLY A 167 5.74 -3.81 -9.03
C GLY A 167 5.53 -2.66 -8.06
N THR A 168 6.54 -1.83 -7.74
CA THR A 168 6.37 -0.66 -6.86
C THR A 168 5.71 0.52 -7.57
N LEU A 169 5.77 0.57 -8.91
CA LEU A 169 5.45 1.76 -9.72
C LEU A 169 4.05 2.29 -9.55
N PHE A 170 3.06 1.40 -9.46
CA PHE A 170 1.65 1.80 -9.32
C PHE A 170 1.19 1.84 -7.86
N SER A 171 2.14 1.85 -6.94
CA SER A 171 1.89 1.93 -5.49
C SER A 171 0.81 0.96 -5.02
N PRO A 172 1.02 -0.37 -5.13
CA PRO A 172 0.02 -1.36 -4.73
C PRO A 172 -0.44 -1.23 -3.28
N GLN A 173 0.38 -0.61 -2.43
CA GLN A 173 0.09 -0.34 -1.02
C GLN A 173 -0.91 0.80 -0.79
N GLY A 174 -1.07 1.73 -1.76
CA GLY A 174 -1.87 2.93 -1.49
C GLY A 174 -2.21 3.77 -2.73
N GLY A 175 -1.91 3.30 -3.93
CA GLY A 175 -2.08 4.07 -5.17
C GLY A 175 -3.48 4.02 -5.81
N LEU A 176 -4.45 3.33 -5.21
CA LEU A 176 -5.80 3.25 -5.76
C LEU A 176 -6.54 4.57 -5.61
N ARG A 177 -6.95 5.17 -6.74
CA ARG A 177 -7.88 6.30 -6.76
C ARG A 177 -9.28 5.75 -6.89
N ILE A 178 -10.11 6.04 -5.90
CA ILE A 178 -11.46 5.50 -5.77
C ILE A 178 -12.35 6.53 -5.07
N ASN A 179 -13.59 6.65 -5.48
CA ASN A 179 -14.54 7.50 -4.79
C ASN A 179 -15.27 6.74 -3.65
N MET A 180 -15.96 7.48 -2.79
CA MET A 180 -16.62 6.91 -1.60
C MET A 180 -17.75 5.92 -1.95
N GLU A 181 -18.47 6.14 -3.05
CA GLU A 181 -19.55 5.24 -3.47
C GLU A 181 -18.97 3.89 -3.92
N GLU A 182 -17.87 3.91 -4.64
CA GLU A 182 -17.15 2.70 -5.07
C GLU A 182 -16.46 2.00 -3.90
N LEU A 183 -15.92 2.76 -2.94
CA LEU A 183 -15.34 2.18 -1.73
C LEU A 183 -16.37 1.38 -0.92
N LYS A 184 -17.65 1.81 -0.92
CA LYS A 184 -18.74 1.04 -0.30
C LYS A 184 -18.95 -0.30 -1.00
N VAL A 185 -18.75 -0.39 -2.32
CA VAL A 185 -18.84 -1.67 -3.06
C VAL A 185 -17.73 -2.63 -2.61
N LEU A 186 -16.50 -2.12 -2.40
CA LEU A 186 -15.44 -2.93 -1.82
C LEU A 186 -15.76 -3.38 -0.39
N ALA A 187 -16.37 -2.53 0.42
CA ALA A 187 -16.82 -2.91 1.75
C ALA A 187 -17.92 -3.99 1.71
N GLU A 188 -18.84 -3.92 0.74
CA GLU A 188 -19.85 -4.96 0.51
C GLU A 188 -19.20 -6.33 0.28
N LEU A 189 -18.11 -6.41 -0.49
CA LEU A 189 -17.38 -7.65 -0.75
C LEU A 189 -17.02 -8.39 0.55
N PHE A 190 -16.55 -7.66 1.54
CA PHE A 190 -16.19 -8.24 2.85
C PHE A 190 -17.40 -8.56 3.70
N LEU A 191 -18.45 -7.74 3.67
CA LEU A 191 -19.66 -7.93 4.48
C LEU A 191 -20.56 -9.07 3.97
N THR A 192 -20.39 -9.48 2.72
CA THR A 192 -21.23 -10.49 2.04
C THR A 192 -20.44 -11.74 1.69
N ASP A 193 -19.39 -12.06 2.45
CA ASP A 193 -18.54 -13.24 2.25
C ASP A 193 -18.03 -13.39 0.80
N GLY A 194 -17.63 -12.27 0.18
CA GLY A 194 -17.00 -12.27 -1.14
C GLY A 194 -17.95 -12.08 -2.33
N CYS A 195 -19.16 -11.56 -2.10
CA CYS A 195 -20.14 -11.26 -3.14
C CYS A 195 -20.36 -9.75 -3.29
N ILE A 196 -20.69 -9.30 -4.50
CA ILE A 196 -21.17 -7.96 -4.81
C ILE A 196 -22.40 -8.10 -5.71
N GLY A 197 -23.51 -7.47 -5.33
CA GLY A 197 -24.75 -7.54 -6.11
C GLY A 197 -25.21 -8.98 -6.38
N GLY A 198 -24.92 -9.92 -5.49
CA GLY A 198 -25.23 -11.35 -5.65
C GLY A 198 -24.27 -12.16 -6.51
N LYS A 199 -23.27 -11.52 -7.15
CA LYS A 199 -22.21 -12.20 -7.90
C LYS A 199 -21.01 -12.46 -7.00
N ARG A 200 -20.48 -13.69 -7.02
CA ARG A 200 -19.28 -14.06 -6.25
C ARG A 200 -18.02 -13.64 -6.96
N PHE A 201 -17.15 -12.92 -6.23
CA PHE A 201 -15.82 -12.51 -6.65
C PHE A 201 -14.70 -13.22 -5.88
N LEU A 202 -14.92 -13.44 -4.59
CA LEU A 202 -14.00 -14.22 -3.75
C LEU A 202 -14.77 -15.35 -3.07
N SER A 203 -14.07 -16.44 -2.78
CA SER A 203 -14.66 -17.48 -1.96
C SER A 203 -14.79 -17.02 -0.52
N LYS A 204 -15.74 -17.61 0.22
CA LYS A 204 -15.85 -17.34 1.67
C LYS A 204 -14.57 -17.69 2.40
N GLU A 205 -13.93 -18.79 2.02
CA GLU A 205 -12.66 -19.24 2.60
C GLU A 205 -11.54 -18.20 2.40
N SER A 206 -11.52 -17.50 1.25
CA SER A 206 -10.58 -16.41 1.00
C SER A 206 -10.85 -15.22 1.92
N ILE A 207 -12.12 -14.84 2.09
CA ILE A 207 -12.52 -13.78 3.02
C ILE A 207 -12.16 -14.17 4.46
N ASP A 208 -12.50 -15.37 4.91
CA ASP A 208 -12.16 -15.87 6.24
C ASP A 208 -10.64 -15.87 6.47
N ALA A 209 -9.85 -16.24 5.45
CA ALA A 209 -8.40 -16.19 5.52
C ALA A 209 -7.88 -14.75 5.69
N MET A 210 -8.46 -13.76 5.00
CA MET A 210 -8.03 -12.36 5.15
C MET A 210 -8.24 -11.84 6.57
N PHE A 211 -9.34 -12.23 7.22
CA PHE A 211 -9.66 -11.79 8.59
C PHE A 211 -9.05 -12.69 9.68
N THR A 212 -8.42 -13.81 9.31
CA THR A 212 -7.74 -14.67 10.27
C THR A 212 -6.50 -13.96 10.82
N PRO A 213 -6.32 -13.85 12.16
CA PRO A 213 -5.11 -13.30 12.75
C PRO A 213 -3.89 -14.17 12.45
N TYR A 214 -3.00 -13.69 11.58
CA TYR A 214 -1.70 -14.31 11.33
C TYR A 214 -0.61 -13.78 12.23
N TRP A 215 -0.82 -12.60 12.78
CA TRP A 215 0.03 -12.03 13.80
C TRP A 215 -0.82 -11.39 14.89
N THR A 216 -0.45 -11.62 16.13
CA THR A 216 -0.99 -10.96 17.32
C THR A 216 0.17 -10.57 18.21
N TYR A 217 0.15 -9.32 18.66
CA TYR A 217 1.18 -8.78 19.54
C TYR A 217 1.21 -9.51 20.87
N SER A 218 2.41 -9.84 21.31
CA SER A 218 2.67 -10.44 22.61
C SER A 218 3.67 -9.58 23.39
N GLU A 219 3.24 -9.03 24.53
CA GLU A 219 4.14 -8.27 25.41
C GLU A 219 5.31 -9.10 25.93
N SER A 220 5.12 -10.41 26.13
CA SER A 220 6.15 -11.29 26.66
C SER A 220 7.30 -11.54 25.70
N THR A 221 7.04 -11.49 24.39
CA THR A 221 8.04 -11.72 23.33
C THR A 221 8.40 -10.45 22.57
N ASN A 222 7.63 -9.37 22.73
CA ASN A 222 7.77 -8.14 21.97
C ASN A 222 7.94 -8.40 20.47
N ASN A 223 7.00 -9.16 19.90
CA ASN A 223 7.08 -9.75 18.55
C ASN A 223 6.63 -8.83 17.42
N GLY A 224 6.69 -7.53 17.59
CA GLY A 224 6.32 -6.61 16.51
C GLY A 224 6.26 -5.15 16.90
N ASP A 225 6.31 -4.30 15.90
CA ASP A 225 6.07 -2.87 16.02
C ASP A 225 4.55 -2.64 16.09
N THR A 226 4.09 -2.04 17.16
CA THR A 226 2.66 -1.80 17.40
C THR A 226 2.20 -0.40 17.03
N TYR A 227 3.09 0.48 16.59
CA TYR A 227 2.78 1.89 16.29
C TYR A 227 2.00 2.53 17.46
N ASP A 228 2.62 2.56 18.63
CA ASP A 228 2.04 3.02 19.90
C ASP A 228 0.77 2.25 20.34
N GLY A 229 0.62 1.02 19.85
CA GLY A 229 -0.50 0.14 20.18
C GLY A 229 -1.70 0.28 19.26
N LEU A 230 -1.57 1.01 18.15
CA LEU A 230 -2.59 1.05 17.10
C LEU A 230 -2.75 -0.29 16.38
N MET A 231 -1.62 -1.01 16.20
CA MET A 231 -1.61 -2.32 15.54
C MET A 231 -1.26 -3.40 16.55
N THR A 232 -2.23 -4.22 16.89
CA THR A 232 -2.07 -5.31 17.87
C THR A 232 -2.39 -6.68 17.29
N CYS A 233 -3.06 -6.72 16.13
CA CYS A 233 -3.43 -7.94 15.45
C CYS A 233 -3.60 -7.69 13.95
N TYR A 234 -3.09 -8.59 13.11
CA TYR A 234 -3.11 -8.39 11.67
C TYR A 234 -3.37 -9.70 10.91
N GLY A 235 -4.25 -9.61 9.89
CA GLY A 235 -4.60 -10.68 8.97
C GLY A 235 -3.80 -10.61 7.66
N LEU A 236 -4.45 -10.86 6.53
CA LEU A 236 -3.84 -10.71 5.21
C LEU A 236 -4.27 -9.36 4.58
N GLY A 237 -3.44 -8.34 4.74
CA GLY A 237 -3.71 -6.99 4.26
C GLY A 237 -4.80 -6.25 5.07
N ILE A 238 -5.21 -6.77 6.21
CA ILE A 238 -6.28 -6.22 7.05
C ILE A 238 -5.86 -6.24 8.51
N GLN A 239 -5.98 -5.11 9.18
CA GLN A 239 -5.88 -5.03 10.63
C GLN A 239 -7.14 -5.60 11.28
N VAL A 240 -6.96 -6.39 12.34
CA VAL A 240 -8.04 -6.92 13.17
C VAL A 240 -7.99 -6.23 14.52
N PHE A 241 -9.12 -5.62 14.93
CA PHE A 241 -9.21 -4.92 16.21
C PHE A 241 -9.62 -5.88 17.32
N THR A 242 -8.77 -5.99 18.32
CA THR A 242 -8.98 -6.95 19.44
C THR A 242 -9.88 -6.39 20.55
N SER A 243 -10.26 -5.11 20.47
CA SER A 243 -10.94 -4.38 21.55
C SER A 243 -10.14 -4.33 22.85
N GLY A 244 -8.82 -4.47 22.77
CA GLY A 244 -7.90 -4.30 23.87
C GLY A 244 -7.83 -2.85 24.38
N LYS A 245 -6.96 -2.57 25.35
CA LYS A 245 -6.82 -1.19 25.87
C LYS A 245 -6.31 -0.20 24.81
N ARG A 246 -5.49 -0.67 23.86
CA ARG A 246 -4.78 0.18 22.91
C ARG A 246 -5.52 0.35 21.59
N ASP A 247 -6.22 -0.69 21.15
CA ASP A 247 -6.94 -0.74 19.87
C ASP A 247 -8.48 -0.64 20.01
N ARG A 248 -8.94 -0.08 21.12
CA ARG A 248 -10.38 0.07 21.40
C ARG A 248 -10.94 1.32 20.72
N PHE A 249 -11.82 1.12 19.77
CA PHE A 249 -12.52 2.21 19.07
C PHE A 249 -13.57 2.90 19.92
N LEU A 250 -14.35 2.14 20.67
CA LEU A 250 -15.42 2.67 21.51
C LEU A 250 -15.09 2.47 22.99
N ARG A 251 -15.10 3.56 23.77
CA ARG A 251 -14.71 3.56 25.19
C ARG A 251 -15.47 2.55 26.06
N HIS A 252 -16.75 2.34 25.77
CA HIS A 252 -17.66 1.56 26.60
C HIS A 252 -18.24 0.33 25.92
N ARG A 253 -17.77 -0.02 24.73
CA ARG A 253 -18.32 -1.12 23.95
C ARG A 253 -17.22 -1.85 23.20
N ASN A 254 -17.21 -3.17 23.33
CA ASN A 254 -16.38 -4.02 22.46
C ASN A 254 -17.13 -4.20 21.13
N VAL A 255 -16.44 -3.94 20.04
CA VAL A 255 -16.93 -4.19 18.68
C VAL A 255 -15.92 -5.04 17.95
N VAL A 256 -16.41 -5.99 17.20
CA VAL A 256 -15.58 -6.72 16.24
C VAL A 256 -15.46 -5.81 15.02
N MET A 257 -14.24 -5.39 14.73
CA MET A 257 -13.93 -4.52 13.61
C MET A 257 -12.68 -5.03 12.91
N SER A 258 -12.63 -4.78 11.64
CA SER A 258 -11.42 -4.98 10.84
C SER A 258 -11.37 -3.91 9.76
N GLY A 259 -10.19 -3.54 9.32
CA GLY A 259 -10.02 -2.51 8.32
C GLY A 259 -8.54 -2.19 8.13
N HIS A 260 -8.28 -1.02 7.60
CA HIS A 260 -6.92 -0.52 7.42
C HIS A 260 -6.90 0.98 7.70
N PHE A 261 -5.85 1.45 8.34
CA PHE A 261 -5.57 2.87 8.44
C PHE A 261 -4.77 3.33 7.22
N GLY A 262 -5.03 4.53 6.76
CA GLY A 262 -4.23 5.22 5.77
C GLY A 262 -3.55 6.44 6.37
N GLU A 263 -2.27 6.61 6.10
CA GLU A 263 -1.53 7.84 6.38
C GLU A 263 -0.58 8.12 5.22
N ALA A 264 -0.77 9.24 4.58
CA ALA A 264 0.13 9.73 3.56
C ALA A 264 0.04 11.26 3.47
N TYR A 265 1.17 11.92 3.35
CA TYR A 265 1.24 13.37 3.14
C TYR A 265 0.50 14.21 4.20
N GLY A 266 0.32 13.68 5.41
CA GLY A 266 -0.43 14.31 6.49
C GLY A 266 -1.95 14.10 6.43
N LEU A 267 -2.45 13.32 5.47
CA LEU A 267 -3.83 12.83 5.45
C LEU A 267 -3.92 11.55 6.27
N LEU A 268 -4.93 11.48 7.14
CA LEU A 268 -5.28 10.28 7.89
C LEU A 268 -6.65 9.77 7.41
N ALA A 269 -6.75 8.49 7.11
CA ALA A 269 -7.98 7.85 6.67
C ALA A 269 -8.25 6.53 7.41
#